data_de7e10edd47eedeb1da4a5bcb271fd73
#
_entry.id   de7e10edd47eedeb1da4a5bcb271fd73
#
_cell.length_a   1.000
_cell.length_b   1.000
_cell.length_c   1.000
_cell.angle_alpha   90.00
_cell.angle_beta   90.00
_cell.angle_gamma   90.00
#
_symmetry.space_group_name_H-M   'P 1'
#
loop_
_entity.id
_entity.type
_entity.pdbx_description
1 polymer ?
#
loop_
_entity_poly.entity_id
_entity_poly.type
_entity_poly.pdbx_seq_one_letter_code
_entity_poly.pdbx_strand_id
1 'polypeptide(L)'
;MFIWATFGFFSLSSVAIIYLFVTNPQKIEIDTIYLSEANSARGADIFLATGCSNCHVAEGETEKTQLPGGQKFKTDFGVFIAPNISNSREHGIGGWKFEDFYQAIKFGQSPEGQHYFPAFPYVAYSKIRDQDIADLWAFWKTLPSIETPNVEHEIQFPFNIRRNIGIWKTLYMPKNFVDPIDDRATYLVEALSHCAECHTPRSVIGGLNRSKWMRGAANPSGQGFIPSIHPSDLGWSEAEVIEYLSSGFKPDFDVASGKMVAVIENTSKLSLSDRALIADYLMRISID
;
A
#
# COMPACT_ATOMS: atom_id res chain seq x y z
N MET A 1 -25.76 44.51 -15.56
CA MET A 1 -24.63 44.18 -14.67
C MET A 1 -25.00 43.17 -13.57
N PHE A 2 -26.21 43.19 -13.00
CA PHE A 2 -26.64 42.27 -11.93
C PHE A 2 -26.81 40.79 -12.38
N ILE A 3 -27.24 40.51 -13.60
CA ILE A 3 -27.51 39.15 -14.10
C ILE A 3 -26.21 38.33 -14.24
N TRP A 4 -25.12 38.93 -14.66
CA TRP A 4 -23.82 38.26 -14.79
C TRP A 4 -23.16 37.92 -13.43
N ALA A 5 -23.38 38.75 -12.41
CA ALA A 5 -22.88 38.51 -11.07
C ALA A 5 -23.61 37.35 -10.38
N THR A 6 -24.92 37.20 -10.61
CA THR A 6 -25.70 36.06 -10.07
C THR A 6 -25.35 34.74 -10.76
N PHE A 7 -25.16 34.71 -12.08
CA PHE A 7 -24.69 33.50 -12.79
C PHE A 7 -23.30 33.05 -12.32
N GLY A 8 -22.36 34.00 -12.14
CA GLY A 8 -21.02 33.70 -11.63
C GLY A 8 -21.05 33.12 -10.20
N PHE A 9 -21.91 33.65 -9.34
CA PHE A 9 -22.04 33.16 -7.95
C PHE A 9 -22.64 31.74 -7.89
N PHE A 10 -23.68 31.47 -8.68
CA PHE A 10 -24.28 30.14 -8.77
C PHE A 10 -23.30 29.09 -9.35
N SER A 11 -22.49 29.44 -10.33
CA SER A 11 -21.48 28.54 -10.89
C SER A 11 -20.37 28.21 -9.90
N LEU A 12 -19.84 29.20 -9.16
CA LEU A 12 -18.82 29.01 -8.14
C LEU A 12 -19.34 28.17 -6.95
N SER A 13 -20.59 28.41 -6.53
CA SER A 13 -21.23 27.63 -5.46
C SER A 13 -21.41 26.17 -5.87
N SER A 14 -21.82 25.90 -7.12
CA SER A 14 -21.99 24.55 -7.64
C SER A 14 -20.65 23.80 -7.73
N VAL A 15 -19.58 24.45 -8.18
CA VAL A 15 -18.24 23.87 -8.22
C VAL A 15 -17.74 23.52 -6.80
N ALA A 16 -17.95 24.43 -5.85
CA ALA A 16 -17.56 24.20 -4.46
C ALA A 16 -18.33 23.01 -3.85
N ILE A 17 -19.64 22.92 -4.11
CA ILE A 17 -20.47 21.79 -3.63
C ILE A 17 -19.99 20.47 -4.24
N ILE A 18 -19.75 20.43 -5.56
CA ILE A 18 -19.22 19.23 -6.24
C ILE A 18 -17.85 18.84 -5.65
N TYR A 19 -16.96 19.82 -5.48
CA TYR A 19 -15.65 19.58 -4.86
C TYR A 19 -15.80 18.97 -3.47
N LEU A 20 -16.65 19.56 -2.62
CA LEU A 20 -16.90 19.08 -1.26
C LEU A 20 -17.50 17.66 -1.26
N PHE A 21 -18.38 17.35 -2.20
CA PHE A 21 -19.00 16.03 -2.33
C PHE A 21 -17.98 14.97 -2.80
N VAL A 22 -17.25 15.23 -3.89
CA VAL A 22 -16.29 14.30 -4.48
C VAL A 22 -15.10 14.03 -3.54
N THR A 23 -14.70 15.04 -2.76
CA THR A 23 -13.55 14.93 -1.87
C THR A 23 -13.90 14.48 -0.46
N ASN A 24 -15.18 14.22 -0.17
CA ASN A 24 -15.59 13.80 1.17
C ASN A 24 -15.26 12.33 1.42
N PRO A 25 -14.51 12.01 2.50
CA PRO A 25 -14.32 10.62 2.91
C PRO A 25 -15.66 9.98 3.23
N GLN A 26 -15.92 8.81 2.66
CA GLN A 26 -17.17 8.10 2.89
C GLN A 26 -17.02 7.17 4.09
N LYS A 27 -17.95 7.24 5.04
CA LYS A 27 -18.08 6.21 6.07
C LYS A 27 -18.92 5.08 5.50
N ILE A 28 -18.39 3.87 5.56
CA ILE A 28 -19.06 2.66 5.11
C ILE A 28 -19.40 1.84 6.35
N GLU A 29 -20.62 1.33 6.40
CA GLU A 29 -20.97 0.31 7.38
C GLU A 29 -20.22 -0.98 7.05
N ILE A 30 -19.53 -1.53 8.04
CA ILE A 30 -18.67 -2.68 7.89
C ILE A 30 -19.36 -3.86 8.58
N ASP A 31 -19.50 -4.95 7.84
CA ASP A 31 -19.99 -6.19 8.44
C ASP A 31 -18.90 -6.76 9.35
N THR A 32 -19.22 -6.85 10.63
CA THR A 32 -18.32 -7.38 11.66
C THR A 32 -18.40 -8.90 11.81
N ILE A 33 -19.20 -9.59 10.99
CA ILE A 33 -19.34 -11.04 11.03
C ILE A 33 -17.98 -11.74 10.85
N TYR A 34 -17.11 -11.17 10.05
CA TYR A 34 -15.74 -11.71 9.82
C TYR A 34 -14.88 -11.81 11.09
N LEU A 35 -15.19 -11.01 12.13
CA LEU A 35 -14.48 -11.07 13.41
C LEU A 35 -14.71 -12.37 14.18
N SER A 36 -15.88 -12.99 13.99
CA SER A 36 -16.22 -14.26 14.68
C SER A 36 -15.36 -15.43 14.19
N GLU A 37 -14.80 -15.35 12.97
CA GLU A 37 -13.96 -16.35 12.33
C GLU A 37 -12.50 -15.92 12.22
N ALA A 38 -12.15 -14.78 12.80
CA ALA A 38 -10.81 -14.22 12.72
C ALA A 38 -9.76 -15.12 13.37
N ASN A 39 -8.64 -15.32 12.67
CA ASN A 39 -7.58 -16.22 13.07
C ASN A 39 -6.21 -15.51 13.04
N SER A 40 -5.58 -15.36 14.20
CA SER A 40 -4.30 -14.66 14.34
C SER A 40 -3.15 -15.34 13.59
N ALA A 41 -3.15 -16.68 13.43
CA ALA A 41 -2.11 -17.37 12.69
C ALA A 41 -2.19 -17.06 11.18
N ARG A 42 -3.41 -17.11 10.59
CA ARG A 42 -3.60 -16.62 9.21
C ARG A 42 -3.24 -15.14 9.08
N GLY A 43 -3.59 -14.34 10.09
CA GLY A 43 -3.22 -12.92 10.15
C GLY A 43 -1.73 -12.67 10.12
N ALA A 44 -0.93 -13.54 10.74
CA ALA A 44 0.54 -13.47 10.67
C ALA A 44 1.06 -13.69 9.24
N ASP A 45 0.49 -14.63 8.50
CA ASP A 45 0.84 -14.85 7.09
C ASP A 45 0.45 -13.64 6.23
N ILE A 46 -0.73 -13.06 6.46
CA ILE A 46 -1.15 -11.81 5.79
C ILE A 46 -0.21 -10.66 6.12
N PHE A 47 0.20 -10.52 7.38
CA PHE A 47 1.16 -9.49 7.81
C PHE A 47 2.50 -9.59 7.09
N LEU A 48 3.03 -10.82 6.93
CA LEU A 48 4.24 -11.06 6.14
C LEU A 48 4.03 -10.71 4.67
N ALA A 49 2.93 -11.17 4.08
CA ALA A 49 2.63 -10.94 2.67
C ALA A 49 2.42 -9.46 2.34
N THR A 50 1.76 -8.69 3.24
CA THR A 50 1.53 -7.25 3.05
C THR A 50 2.75 -6.38 3.37
N GLY A 51 3.78 -6.94 4.02
CA GLY A 51 5.04 -6.25 4.26
C GLY A 51 4.93 -4.98 5.12
N CYS A 52 3.99 -4.91 6.06
CA CYS A 52 3.80 -3.74 6.93
C CYS A 52 5.10 -3.34 7.65
N SER A 53 5.88 -4.34 8.08
CA SER A 53 7.18 -4.15 8.74
C SER A 53 8.22 -3.46 7.85
N ASN A 54 8.13 -3.55 6.52
CA ASN A 54 9.12 -2.95 5.61
C ASN A 54 9.21 -1.43 5.73
N CYS A 55 8.10 -0.80 6.13
CA CYS A 55 7.99 0.64 6.27
C CYS A 55 7.88 1.10 7.73
N HIS A 56 7.27 0.29 8.61
CA HIS A 56 6.88 0.73 9.94
C HIS A 56 7.82 0.26 11.07
N VAL A 57 8.78 -0.63 10.79
CA VAL A 57 9.90 -0.93 11.70
C VAL A 57 10.90 0.21 11.66
N ALA A 58 11.49 0.56 12.81
CA ALA A 58 12.52 1.60 12.85
C ALA A 58 13.76 1.19 12.04
N GLU A 59 14.48 2.16 11.52
CA GLU A 59 15.70 1.90 10.76
C GLU A 59 16.75 1.22 11.63
N GLY A 60 17.29 0.08 11.18
CA GLY A 60 18.24 -0.74 11.90
C GLY A 60 17.64 -1.71 12.91
N GLU A 61 16.32 -1.69 13.15
CA GLU A 61 15.63 -2.66 14.02
C GLU A 61 15.44 -4.00 13.30
N THR A 62 15.72 -5.09 13.99
CA THR A 62 15.62 -6.45 13.44
C THR A 62 14.30 -7.12 13.79
N GLU A 63 13.67 -6.71 14.91
CA GLU A 63 12.40 -7.27 15.36
C GLU A 63 11.22 -6.70 14.55
N LYS A 64 10.68 -7.51 13.63
CA LYS A 64 9.67 -7.10 12.65
C LYS A 64 8.28 -6.86 13.21
N THR A 65 8.05 -7.21 14.47
CA THR A 65 6.78 -6.97 15.17
C THR A 65 6.75 -5.64 15.92
N GLN A 66 7.90 -4.98 16.06
CA GLN A 66 7.99 -3.64 16.62
C GLN A 66 7.77 -2.59 15.53
N LEU A 67 6.67 -1.84 15.59
CA LEU A 67 6.21 -0.95 14.55
C LEU A 67 6.14 0.52 15.00
N PRO A 68 7.24 1.11 15.51
CA PRO A 68 7.26 2.51 15.97
C PRO A 68 7.19 3.52 14.84
N GLY A 69 7.36 3.10 13.58
CA GLY A 69 7.45 4.00 12.44
C GLY A 69 8.80 4.74 12.36
N GLY A 70 8.75 5.98 11.84
CA GLY A 70 9.90 6.88 11.76
C GLY A 70 10.72 6.79 10.47
N GLN A 71 10.58 5.73 9.66
CA GLN A 71 11.27 5.65 8.37
C GLN A 71 10.83 6.78 7.43
N LYS A 72 11.80 7.39 6.73
CA LYS A 72 11.60 8.50 5.80
C LYS A 72 11.63 8.02 4.35
N PHE A 73 10.64 8.43 3.57
CA PHE A 73 10.49 8.11 2.15
C PHE A 73 10.49 9.42 1.35
N LYS A 74 11.63 9.74 0.74
CA LYS A 74 11.77 10.92 -0.11
C LYS A 74 11.10 10.67 -1.45
N THR A 75 10.32 11.63 -1.92
CA THR A 75 9.61 11.61 -3.21
C THR A 75 9.59 13.00 -3.83
N ASP A 76 9.10 13.12 -5.07
CA ASP A 76 8.91 14.41 -5.75
C ASP A 76 7.87 15.31 -5.05
N PHE A 77 7.04 14.75 -4.17
CA PHE A 77 6.00 15.49 -3.42
C PHE A 77 6.49 15.98 -2.06
N GLY A 78 7.65 15.55 -1.61
CA GLY A 78 8.22 15.79 -0.30
C GLY A 78 8.61 14.49 0.41
N VAL A 79 8.72 14.53 1.74
CA VAL A 79 9.12 13.39 2.55
C VAL A 79 7.92 12.83 3.30
N PHE A 80 7.57 11.58 3.02
CA PHE A 80 6.62 10.83 3.82
C PHE A 80 7.35 10.15 4.98
N ILE A 81 6.74 10.13 6.15
CA ILE A 81 7.29 9.50 7.35
C ILE A 81 6.32 8.42 7.80
N ALA A 82 6.77 7.17 7.91
CA ALA A 82 5.93 6.08 8.37
C ALA A 82 5.45 6.35 9.79
N PRO A 83 4.15 6.29 10.08
CA PRO A 83 3.65 6.49 11.42
C PRO A 83 3.90 5.27 12.31
N ASN A 84 3.81 5.48 13.61
CA ASN A 84 3.70 4.41 14.60
C ASN A 84 2.34 3.69 14.41
N ILE A 85 2.39 2.41 14.13
CA ILE A 85 1.21 1.55 13.98
C ILE A 85 1.21 0.40 14.99
N SER A 86 1.99 0.53 16.08
CA SER A 86 2.00 -0.41 17.18
C SER A 86 0.71 -0.32 18.01
N ASN A 87 0.57 -1.17 19.02
CA ASN A 87 -0.56 -1.13 19.96
C ASN A 87 -0.45 -0.03 21.03
N SER A 88 0.40 0.99 20.86
CA SER A 88 0.33 2.20 21.69
C SER A 88 -1.03 2.89 21.51
N ARG A 89 -1.67 3.24 22.62
CA ARG A 89 -2.93 3.99 22.60
C ARG A 89 -2.73 5.47 22.32
N GLU A 90 -1.59 6.01 22.69
CA GLU A 90 -1.28 7.43 22.54
C GLU A 90 -0.63 7.74 21.19
N HIS A 91 0.28 6.90 20.75
CA HIS A 91 1.10 7.18 19.58
C HIS A 91 0.85 6.25 18.40
N GLY A 92 0.23 5.09 18.62
CA GLY A 92 -0.05 4.07 17.62
C GLY A 92 -1.54 3.90 17.34
N ILE A 93 -1.92 2.68 16.98
CA ILE A 93 -3.30 2.33 16.64
C ILE A 93 -3.99 1.43 17.70
N GLY A 94 -3.40 1.33 18.90
CA GLY A 94 -3.92 0.48 19.99
C GLY A 94 -5.29 0.90 20.52
N GLY A 95 -5.70 2.14 20.28
CA GLY A 95 -7.04 2.66 20.60
C GLY A 95 -8.09 2.44 19.51
N TRP A 96 -7.71 1.94 18.34
CA TRP A 96 -8.62 1.74 17.21
C TRP A 96 -9.59 0.59 17.43
N LYS A 97 -10.75 0.70 16.78
CA LYS A 97 -11.69 -0.40 16.57
C LYS A 97 -11.38 -1.10 15.25
N PHE A 98 -11.99 -2.26 15.03
CA PHE A 98 -11.86 -2.97 13.77
C PHE A 98 -12.28 -2.13 12.56
N GLU A 99 -13.35 -1.36 12.71
CA GLU A 99 -13.88 -0.49 11.66
C GLU A 99 -12.85 0.58 11.25
N ASP A 100 -12.09 1.14 12.20
CA ASP A 100 -11.04 2.12 11.94
C ASP A 100 -9.89 1.48 11.14
N PHE A 101 -9.46 0.29 11.56
CA PHE A 101 -8.42 -0.49 10.88
C PHE A 101 -8.86 -0.89 9.47
N TYR A 102 -10.07 -1.41 9.33
CA TYR A 102 -10.65 -1.79 8.05
C TYR A 102 -10.73 -0.59 7.09
N GLN A 103 -11.22 0.55 7.57
CA GLN A 103 -11.29 1.78 6.77
C GLN A 103 -9.91 2.28 6.34
N ALA A 104 -8.92 2.19 7.22
CA ALA A 104 -7.54 2.56 6.88
C ALA A 104 -7.01 1.67 5.74
N ILE A 105 -7.14 0.35 5.85
CA ILE A 105 -6.64 -0.62 4.88
C ILE A 105 -7.39 -0.52 3.54
N LYS A 106 -8.72 -0.58 3.56
CA LYS A 106 -9.55 -0.65 2.33
C LYS A 106 -9.69 0.68 1.62
N PHE A 107 -9.78 1.76 2.38
CA PHE A 107 -10.18 3.05 1.82
C PHE A 107 -9.14 4.15 2.03
N GLY A 108 -8.04 3.86 2.74
CA GLY A 108 -7.02 4.86 3.05
C GLY A 108 -7.63 6.06 3.79
N GLN A 109 -8.40 5.82 4.84
CA GLN A 109 -9.07 6.85 5.64
C GLN A 109 -8.72 6.68 7.11
N SER A 110 -8.50 7.79 7.80
CA SER A 110 -8.27 7.79 9.25
C SER A 110 -9.59 7.72 10.04
N PRO A 111 -9.54 7.37 11.34
CA PRO A 111 -10.71 7.41 12.23
C PRO A 111 -11.40 8.77 12.27
N GLU A 112 -10.63 9.87 12.12
CA GLU A 112 -11.12 11.25 12.09
C GLU A 112 -11.73 11.64 10.73
N GLY A 113 -11.76 10.71 9.76
CA GLY A 113 -12.32 10.94 8.44
C GLY A 113 -11.42 11.75 7.52
N GLN A 114 -10.10 11.63 7.65
CA GLN A 114 -9.14 12.22 6.72
C GLN A 114 -8.64 11.19 5.71
N HIS A 115 -8.35 11.61 4.48
CA HIS A 115 -7.67 10.76 3.53
C HIS A 115 -6.20 10.56 3.90
N TYR A 116 -5.71 9.32 3.87
CA TYR A 116 -4.29 9.05 3.88
C TYR A 116 -3.66 9.34 2.51
N PHE A 117 -2.39 9.74 2.52
CA PHE A 117 -1.62 9.87 1.29
C PHE A 117 -1.35 8.49 0.66
N PRO A 118 -1.28 8.40 -0.69
CA PRO A 118 -1.06 7.14 -1.38
C PRO A 118 0.38 6.60 -1.30
N ALA A 119 1.20 7.13 -0.39
CA ALA A 119 2.41 6.47 0.09
C ALA A 119 2.07 5.23 0.94
N PHE A 120 0.90 5.20 1.56
CA PHE A 120 0.29 4.00 2.11
C PHE A 120 -0.43 3.25 0.97
N PRO A 121 -0.09 1.98 0.68
CA PRO A 121 -0.52 1.28 -0.53
C PRO A 121 -1.98 0.78 -0.48
N TYR A 122 -2.90 1.59 0.05
CA TYR A 122 -4.32 1.22 0.15
C TYR A 122 -4.98 0.98 -1.22
N VAL A 123 -4.38 1.43 -2.32
CA VAL A 123 -4.85 1.11 -3.67
C VAL A 123 -4.76 -0.40 -3.94
N ALA A 124 -3.65 -1.02 -3.56
CA ALA A 124 -3.51 -2.48 -3.57
C ALA A 124 -4.39 -3.12 -2.50
N TYR A 125 -4.29 -2.65 -1.27
CA TYR A 125 -4.99 -3.20 -0.10
C TYR A 125 -6.52 -3.10 -0.19
N SER A 126 -7.07 -2.20 -0.99
CA SER A 126 -8.51 -2.15 -1.25
C SER A 126 -9.09 -3.46 -1.81
N LYS A 127 -8.23 -4.31 -2.38
CA LYS A 127 -8.58 -5.63 -2.93
C LYS A 127 -8.41 -6.77 -1.92
N ILE A 128 -7.88 -6.52 -0.71
CA ILE A 128 -7.75 -7.55 0.33
C ILE A 128 -9.14 -8.04 0.71
N ARG A 129 -9.31 -9.35 0.85
CA ARG A 129 -10.57 -9.97 1.27
C ARG A 129 -10.91 -9.55 2.70
N ASP A 130 -12.18 -9.38 2.99
CA ASP A 130 -12.63 -8.86 4.30
C ASP A 130 -12.25 -9.79 5.45
N GLN A 131 -12.32 -11.12 5.21
CA GLN A 131 -11.84 -12.10 6.19
C GLN A 131 -10.34 -11.97 6.45
N ASP A 132 -9.52 -11.71 5.43
CA ASP A 132 -8.08 -11.55 5.59
C ASP A 132 -7.74 -10.26 6.38
N ILE A 133 -8.56 -9.20 6.27
CA ILE A 133 -8.42 -8.01 7.11
C ILE A 133 -8.79 -8.33 8.57
N ALA A 134 -9.83 -9.12 8.80
CA ALA A 134 -10.19 -9.55 10.15
C ALA A 134 -9.11 -10.45 10.77
N ASP A 135 -8.52 -11.36 10.01
CA ASP A 135 -7.40 -12.20 10.44
C ASP A 135 -6.16 -11.34 10.77
N LEU A 136 -5.83 -10.38 9.90
CA LEU A 136 -4.74 -9.42 10.12
C LEU A 136 -4.97 -8.60 11.39
N TRP A 137 -6.21 -8.15 11.63
CA TRP A 137 -6.57 -7.44 12.85
C TRP A 137 -6.40 -8.31 14.10
N ALA A 138 -6.80 -9.58 14.04
CA ALA A 138 -6.60 -10.52 15.14
C ALA A 138 -5.11 -10.72 15.48
N PHE A 139 -4.24 -10.80 14.46
CA PHE A 139 -2.80 -10.82 14.64
C PHE A 139 -2.28 -9.49 15.20
N TRP A 140 -2.77 -8.36 14.67
CA TRP A 140 -2.35 -7.03 15.11
C TRP A 140 -2.50 -6.82 16.62
N LYS A 141 -3.59 -7.33 17.20
CA LYS A 141 -3.85 -7.24 18.65
C LYS A 141 -2.82 -7.99 19.49
N THR A 142 -2.00 -8.84 18.91
CA THR A 142 -0.91 -9.54 19.61
C THR A 142 0.41 -8.76 19.59
N LEU A 143 0.53 -7.72 18.77
CA LEU A 143 1.75 -6.94 18.61
C LEU A 143 2.03 -6.07 19.85
N PRO A 144 3.31 -5.73 20.12
CA PRO A 144 3.66 -4.89 21.27
C PRO A 144 3.15 -3.45 21.13
N SER A 145 3.05 -2.76 22.27
CA SER A 145 2.88 -1.31 22.35
C SER A 145 4.25 -0.64 22.38
N ILE A 146 4.45 0.35 21.50
CA ILE A 146 5.70 1.11 21.42
C ILE A 146 5.39 2.60 21.52
N GLU A 147 5.89 3.24 22.57
CA GLU A 147 5.55 4.62 22.93
C GLU A 147 6.46 5.64 22.21
N THR A 148 6.53 5.55 20.87
CA THR A 148 7.26 6.48 20.01
C THR A 148 6.27 7.46 19.37
N PRO A 149 6.42 8.79 19.59
CA PRO A 149 5.56 9.80 18.98
C PRO A 149 5.65 9.81 17.47
N ASN A 150 4.53 10.09 16.82
CA ASN A 150 4.48 10.28 15.37
C ASN A 150 5.16 11.59 14.95
N VAL A 151 5.78 11.57 13.79
CA VAL A 151 6.35 12.74 13.12
C VAL A 151 5.49 13.09 11.91
N GLU A 152 5.21 14.36 11.70
CA GLU A 152 4.44 14.83 10.57
C GLU A 152 5.21 14.67 9.25
N HIS A 153 4.46 14.44 8.16
CA HIS A 153 5.03 14.42 6.82
C HIS A 153 5.50 15.82 6.40
N GLU A 154 6.60 15.87 5.65
CA GLU A 154 7.16 17.09 5.08
C GLU A 154 6.72 17.24 3.61
N ILE A 155 5.41 17.47 3.36
CA ILE A 155 4.80 17.51 2.02
C ILE A 155 4.65 18.95 1.55
N GLN A 156 5.04 19.19 0.29
CA GLN A 156 4.97 20.52 -0.32
C GLN A 156 3.55 20.89 -0.74
N PHE A 157 3.23 22.18 -0.68
CA PHE A 157 2.01 22.74 -1.27
C PHE A 157 2.07 22.58 -2.81
N PRO A 158 0.97 22.21 -3.49
CA PRO A 158 -0.39 21.98 -2.97
C PRO A 158 -0.69 20.52 -2.55
N PHE A 159 0.30 19.62 -2.56
CA PHE A 159 0.12 18.19 -2.31
C PHE A 159 -0.19 17.86 -0.84
N ASN A 160 0.12 18.78 0.09
CA ASN A 160 -0.22 18.66 1.51
C ASN A 160 -1.72 18.85 1.82
N ILE A 161 -2.54 19.27 0.84
CA ILE A 161 -3.99 19.39 1.02
C ILE A 161 -4.62 17.99 0.93
N ARG A 162 -4.76 17.31 2.09
CA ARG A 162 -5.28 15.93 2.17
C ARG A 162 -6.63 15.74 1.48
N ARG A 163 -7.48 16.77 1.48
CA ARG A 163 -8.79 16.70 0.83
C ARG A 163 -8.70 16.44 -0.67
N ASN A 164 -7.66 16.93 -1.35
CA ASN A 164 -7.43 16.68 -2.77
C ASN A 164 -7.20 15.20 -3.10
N ILE A 165 -6.79 14.40 -2.11
CA ILE A 165 -6.65 12.95 -2.27
C ILE A 165 -8.01 12.29 -2.60
N GLY A 166 -9.14 12.88 -2.21
CA GLY A 166 -10.46 12.40 -2.65
C GLY A 166 -10.60 12.38 -4.18
N ILE A 167 -10.18 13.47 -4.87
CA ILE A 167 -10.14 13.50 -6.35
C ILE A 167 -9.15 12.46 -6.88
N TRP A 168 -7.95 12.39 -6.31
CA TRP A 168 -6.94 11.43 -6.71
C TRP A 168 -7.47 9.98 -6.63
N LYS A 169 -8.22 9.64 -5.58
CA LYS A 169 -8.84 8.31 -5.42
C LYS A 169 -9.84 7.99 -6.53
N THR A 170 -10.62 8.95 -6.99
CA THR A 170 -11.56 8.71 -8.11
C THR A 170 -10.86 8.33 -9.41
N LEU A 171 -9.60 8.74 -9.58
CA LEU A 171 -8.80 8.46 -10.77
C LEU A 171 -7.97 7.16 -10.63
N TYR A 172 -7.48 6.86 -9.43
CA TYR A 172 -6.42 5.86 -9.21
C TYR A 172 -6.78 4.73 -8.24
N MET A 173 -8.03 4.64 -7.75
CA MET A 173 -8.51 3.48 -6.99
C MET A 173 -9.38 2.56 -7.87
N PRO A 174 -8.79 1.71 -8.72
CA PRO A 174 -9.54 0.77 -9.54
C PRO A 174 -10.12 -0.35 -8.67
N LYS A 175 -11.32 -0.81 -9.02
CA LYS A 175 -12.00 -1.91 -8.33
C LYS A 175 -11.45 -3.29 -8.68
N ASN A 176 -10.83 -3.42 -9.85
CA ASN A 176 -10.43 -4.70 -10.42
C ASN A 176 -8.91 -4.89 -10.38
N PHE A 177 -8.49 -6.14 -10.37
CA PHE A 177 -7.12 -6.53 -10.65
C PHE A 177 -6.69 -6.07 -12.04
N VAL A 178 -5.39 -6.04 -12.29
CA VAL A 178 -4.81 -5.77 -13.61
C VAL A 178 -4.78 -7.05 -14.41
N ASP A 179 -4.35 -8.16 -13.80
CA ASP A 179 -4.49 -9.50 -14.38
C ASP A 179 -5.97 -9.87 -14.47
N PRO A 180 -6.48 -10.27 -15.66
CA PRO A 180 -7.86 -10.73 -15.80
C PRO A 180 -8.15 -12.04 -15.08
N ILE A 181 -7.12 -12.81 -14.70
CA ILE A 181 -7.25 -14.06 -13.95
C ILE A 181 -7.35 -13.73 -12.45
N ASP A 182 -8.54 -13.86 -11.89
CA ASP A 182 -8.79 -13.67 -10.45
C ASP A 182 -8.52 -14.98 -9.70
N ASP A 183 -7.25 -15.20 -9.40
CA ASP A 183 -6.80 -16.38 -8.65
C ASP A 183 -5.92 -16.00 -7.44
N ARG A 184 -5.40 -17.00 -6.75
CA ARG A 184 -4.53 -16.79 -5.58
C ARG A 184 -3.22 -16.08 -5.94
N ALA A 185 -2.65 -16.32 -7.11
CA ALA A 185 -1.41 -15.70 -7.56
C ALA A 185 -1.61 -14.19 -7.77
N THR A 186 -2.66 -13.80 -8.51
CA THR A 186 -3.06 -12.40 -8.71
C THR A 186 -3.35 -11.71 -7.37
N TYR A 187 -4.07 -12.37 -6.48
CA TYR A 187 -4.38 -11.84 -5.15
C TYR A 187 -3.11 -11.59 -4.32
N LEU A 188 -2.16 -12.54 -4.31
CA LEU A 188 -0.89 -12.37 -3.61
C LEU A 188 -0.10 -11.17 -4.12
N VAL A 189 -0.01 -11.00 -5.44
CA VAL A 189 0.86 -9.97 -6.04
C VAL A 189 0.19 -8.60 -6.06
N GLU A 190 -1.09 -8.51 -6.43
CA GLU A 190 -1.76 -7.22 -6.64
C GLU A 190 -2.49 -6.68 -5.42
N ALA A 191 -2.88 -7.54 -4.46
CA ALA A 191 -3.55 -7.10 -3.24
C ALA A 191 -2.61 -7.10 -2.04
N LEU A 192 -1.90 -8.21 -1.77
CA LEU A 192 -1.09 -8.36 -0.57
C LEU A 192 0.31 -7.78 -0.74
N SER A 193 1.14 -8.36 -1.62
CA SER A 193 2.56 -7.98 -1.76
C SER A 193 2.78 -6.68 -2.52
N HIS A 194 1.77 -6.17 -3.20
CA HIS A 194 1.73 -4.87 -3.89
C HIS A 194 3.01 -4.51 -4.70
N CYS A 195 3.63 -5.49 -5.34
CA CYS A 195 4.89 -5.34 -6.07
C CYS A 195 4.88 -4.17 -7.07
N ALA A 196 3.72 -3.92 -7.69
CA ALA A 196 3.51 -2.84 -8.63
C ALA A 196 3.74 -1.44 -8.04
N GLU A 197 3.60 -1.25 -6.73
CA GLU A 197 3.81 0.06 -6.10
C GLU A 197 5.24 0.59 -6.31
N CYS A 198 6.21 -0.32 -6.41
CA CYS A 198 7.59 0.02 -6.73
C CYS A 198 7.94 -0.22 -8.20
N HIS A 199 7.46 -1.34 -8.78
CA HIS A 199 7.89 -1.80 -10.10
C HIS A 199 7.05 -1.25 -11.27
N THR A 200 6.11 -0.33 -11.03
CA THR A 200 5.31 0.33 -12.07
C THR A 200 5.57 1.84 -12.07
N PRO A 201 5.79 2.48 -13.22
CA PRO A 201 5.99 3.93 -13.27
C PRO A 201 4.73 4.68 -12.81
N ARG A 202 4.93 5.89 -12.30
CA ARG A 202 3.84 6.76 -11.84
C ARG A 202 3.61 7.94 -12.78
N SER A 203 2.41 8.44 -12.78
CA SER A 203 2.06 9.72 -13.41
C SER A 203 2.64 10.90 -12.61
N VAL A 204 2.59 12.10 -13.18
CA VAL A 204 3.05 13.35 -12.53
C VAL A 204 2.30 13.69 -11.23
N ILE A 205 1.14 13.07 -10.98
CA ILE A 205 0.38 13.21 -9.73
C ILE A 205 0.41 11.94 -8.88
N GLY A 206 1.37 11.05 -9.13
CA GLY A 206 1.71 9.91 -8.28
C GLY A 206 0.87 8.64 -8.47
N GLY A 207 -0.10 8.61 -9.38
CA GLY A 207 -0.88 7.39 -9.65
C GLY A 207 -0.12 6.40 -10.54
N LEU A 208 -0.33 5.10 -10.36
CA LEU A 208 0.32 4.06 -11.15
C LEU A 208 -0.11 4.11 -12.62
N ASN A 209 0.84 4.01 -13.53
CA ASN A 209 0.59 3.87 -14.95
C ASN A 209 0.32 2.40 -15.31
N ARG A 210 -0.95 2.02 -15.33
CA ARG A 210 -1.36 0.62 -15.57
C ARG A 210 -0.99 0.08 -16.95
N SER A 211 -0.82 0.95 -17.96
CA SER A 211 -0.34 0.52 -19.29
C SER A 211 1.14 0.14 -19.32
N LYS A 212 1.88 0.43 -18.23
CA LYS A 212 3.28 0.05 -18.05
C LYS A 212 3.45 -0.79 -16.77
N TRP A 213 2.48 -1.66 -16.52
CA TRP A 213 2.43 -2.50 -15.33
C TRP A 213 3.70 -3.33 -15.19
N MET A 214 4.34 -3.30 -14.01
CA MET A 214 5.56 -4.05 -13.68
C MET A 214 6.79 -3.76 -14.56
N ARG A 215 6.79 -2.70 -15.39
CA ARG A 215 7.88 -2.39 -16.33
C ARG A 215 8.99 -1.53 -15.73
N GLY A 216 9.09 -1.51 -14.42
CA GLY A 216 10.09 -0.73 -13.68
C GLY A 216 9.75 0.75 -13.59
N ALA A 217 10.47 1.47 -12.73
CA ALA A 217 10.25 2.89 -12.46
C ALA A 217 11.53 3.61 -12.06
N ALA A 218 11.56 4.93 -12.23
CA ALA A 218 12.57 5.75 -11.57
C ALA A 218 12.44 5.61 -10.05
N ASN A 219 13.57 5.52 -9.36
CA ASN A 219 13.55 5.45 -7.91
C ASN A 219 13.06 6.78 -7.33
N PRO A 220 11.99 6.80 -6.51
CA PRO A 220 11.45 8.04 -5.93
C PRO A 220 12.47 8.84 -5.11
N SER A 221 13.51 8.20 -4.60
CA SER A 221 14.61 8.90 -3.90
C SER A 221 15.46 9.79 -4.81
N GLY A 222 15.25 9.72 -6.12
CA GLY A 222 16.02 10.45 -7.14
C GLY A 222 17.34 9.80 -7.54
N GLN A 223 17.64 8.59 -7.06
CA GLN A 223 18.87 7.87 -7.39
C GLN A 223 18.56 6.45 -7.89
N GLY A 224 19.01 6.14 -9.11
CA GLY A 224 18.85 4.83 -9.71
C GLY A 224 17.46 4.54 -10.25
N PHE A 225 17.26 3.27 -10.59
CA PHE A 225 16.07 2.77 -11.25
C PHE A 225 15.62 1.47 -10.57
N ILE A 226 14.32 1.32 -10.40
CA ILE A 226 13.68 0.09 -9.92
C ILE A 226 13.45 -0.78 -11.16
N PRO A 227 14.00 -2.00 -11.23
CA PRO A 227 13.98 -2.79 -12.45
C PRO A 227 12.58 -3.21 -12.85
N SER A 228 12.40 -3.52 -14.14
CA SER A 228 11.22 -4.24 -14.61
C SER A 228 11.21 -5.66 -14.06
N ILE A 229 10.03 -6.10 -13.65
CA ILE A 229 9.72 -7.50 -13.31
C ILE A 229 8.64 -8.07 -14.22
N HIS A 230 8.37 -7.39 -15.34
CA HIS A 230 7.49 -7.87 -16.39
C HIS A 230 8.18 -9.03 -17.13
N PRO A 231 7.49 -10.12 -17.52
CA PRO A 231 8.12 -11.30 -18.11
C PRO A 231 8.91 -11.01 -19.38
N SER A 232 8.49 -10.01 -20.18
CA SER A 232 9.26 -9.62 -21.40
C SER A 232 10.63 -9.05 -21.10
N ASP A 233 10.88 -8.58 -19.89
CA ASP A 233 12.09 -7.82 -19.53
C ASP A 233 12.91 -8.52 -18.45
N LEU A 234 12.27 -9.37 -17.63
CA LEU A 234 12.87 -10.01 -16.46
C LEU A 234 13.95 -11.02 -16.85
N GLY A 235 13.66 -11.86 -17.86
CA GLY A 235 14.61 -12.85 -18.38
C GLY A 235 14.97 -13.98 -17.41
N TRP A 236 14.28 -14.11 -16.30
CA TRP A 236 14.48 -15.15 -15.29
C TRP A 236 13.46 -16.28 -15.47
N SER A 237 13.84 -17.48 -15.08
CA SER A 237 12.91 -18.61 -14.94
C SER A 237 12.08 -18.48 -13.65
N GLU A 238 10.97 -19.21 -13.59
CA GLU A 238 10.15 -19.32 -12.39
C GLU A 238 10.97 -19.77 -11.16
N ALA A 239 11.85 -20.76 -11.34
CA ALA A 239 12.70 -21.26 -10.28
C ALA A 239 13.68 -20.20 -9.75
N GLU A 240 14.24 -19.36 -10.63
CA GLU A 240 15.13 -18.26 -10.23
C GLU A 240 14.36 -17.17 -9.48
N VAL A 241 13.11 -16.88 -9.85
CA VAL A 241 12.26 -15.95 -9.08
C VAL A 241 11.95 -16.51 -7.69
N ILE A 242 11.59 -17.80 -7.59
CA ILE A 242 11.35 -18.46 -6.29
C ILE A 242 12.61 -18.41 -5.42
N GLU A 243 13.78 -18.71 -5.98
CA GLU A 243 15.05 -18.63 -5.27
C GLU A 243 15.34 -17.20 -4.79
N TYR A 244 15.19 -16.22 -5.66
CA TYR A 244 15.39 -14.80 -5.29
C TYR A 244 14.46 -14.36 -4.16
N LEU A 245 13.18 -14.71 -4.20
CA LEU A 245 12.21 -14.41 -3.14
C LEU A 245 12.48 -15.17 -1.83
N SER A 246 13.30 -16.22 -1.88
CA SER A 246 13.67 -17.04 -0.73
C SER A 246 14.98 -16.61 -0.07
N SER A 247 15.99 -16.29 -0.88
CA SER A 247 17.37 -16.09 -0.41
C SER A 247 17.93 -14.70 -0.72
N GLY A 248 17.34 -14.00 -1.71
CA GLY A 248 17.87 -12.75 -2.23
C GLY A 248 18.98 -12.90 -3.25
N PHE A 249 19.39 -14.12 -3.61
CA PHE A 249 20.40 -14.34 -4.65
C PHE A 249 19.77 -14.18 -6.03
N LYS A 250 20.46 -13.42 -6.90
CA LYS A 250 20.11 -13.27 -8.32
C LYS A 250 20.81 -14.32 -9.17
N PRO A 251 20.29 -14.62 -10.38
CA PRO A 251 20.92 -15.58 -11.30
C PRO A 251 22.35 -15.20 -11.74
N ASP A 252 22.69 -13.91 -11.70
CA ASP A 252 24.02 -13.39 -12.03
C ASP A 252 25.01 -13.39 -10.85
N PHE A 253 24.68 -14.10 -9.75
CA PHE A 253 25.46 -14.21 -8.53
C PHE A 253 25.56 -12.92 -7.71
N ASP A 254 24.74 -11.90 -8.04
CA ASP A 254 24.58 -10.71 -7.22
C ASP A 254 23.46 -10.93 -6.17
N VAL A 255 23.25 -9.97 -5.28
CA VAL A 255 22.27 -10.08 -4.19
C VAL A 255 21.27 -8.93 -4.21
N ALA A 256 20.15 -9.13 -3.55
CA ALA A 256 19.15 -8.09 -3.33
C ALA A 256 19.76 -6.88 -2.63
N SER A 257 19.34 -5.70 -3.03
CA SER A 257 19.80 -4.43 -2.46
C SER A 257 18.65 -3.46 -2.21
N GLY A 258 18.92 -2.41 -1.44
CA GLY A 258 17.95 -1.37 -1.14
C GLY A 258 16.70 -1.92 -0.42
N LYS A 259 15.53 -1.43 -0.80
CA LYS A 259 14.27 -1.83 -0.16
C LYS A 259 13.86 -3.29 -0.43
N MET A 260 14.39 -3.93 -1.48
CA MET A 260 14.13 -5.34 -1.74
C MET A 260 14.67 -6.27 -0.66
N VAL A 261 15.70 -5.89 0.08
CA VAL A 261 16.19 -6.68 1.23
C VAL A 261 15.07 -6.92 2.24
N ALA A 262 14.37 -5.86 2.66
CA ALA A 262 13.25 -5.98 3.59
C ALA A 262 12.06 -6.77 3.01
N VAL A 263 11.82 -6.67 1.70
CA VAL A 263 10.79 -7.49 1.01
C VAL A 263 11.14 -8.96 1.10
N ILE A 264 12.41 -9.34 0.81
CA ILE A 264 12.86 -10.72 0.84
C ILE A 264 12.86 -11.29 2.26
N GLU A 265 13.22 -10.51 3.27
CA GLU A 265 13.10 -10.92 4.68
C GLU A 265 11.67 -11.38 5.06
N ASN A 266 10.65 -10.82 4.41
CA ASN A 266 9.26 -11.24 4.59
C ASN A 266 8.89 -12.39 3.64
N THR A 267 9.19 -12.28 2.35
CA THR A 267 8.80 -13.32 1.38
C THR A 267 9.51 -14.64 1.62
N SER A 268 10.73 -14.64 2.16
CA SER A 268 11.44 -15.86 2.57
C SER A 268 10.70 -16.68 3.63
N LYS A 269 9.83 -16.05 4.42
CA LYS A 269 9.01 -16.67 5.46
C LYS A 269 7.64 -17.15 4.97
N LEU A 270 7.22 -16.74 3.77
CA LEU A 270 6.02 -17.26 3.12
C LEU A 270 6.21 -18.73 2.75
N SER A 271 5.12 -19.46 2.56
CA SER A 271 5.17 -20.84 2.09
C SER A 271 5.85 -20.91 0.72
N LEU A 272 6.49 -22.06 0.41
CA LEU A 272 7.03 -22.31 -0.92
C LEU A 272 5.94 -22.20 -2.00
N SER A 273 4.72 -22.65 -1.68
CA SER A 273 3.56 -22.55 -2.57
C SER A 273 3.21 -21.08 -2.88
N ASP A 274 3.18 -20.19 -1.88
CA ASP A 274 2.87 -18.79 -2.12
C ASP A 274 3.98 -18.10 -2.93
N ARG A 275 5.27 -18.43 -2.69
CA ARG A 275 6.37 -17.90 -3.53
C ARG A 275 6.28 -18.41 -4.97
N ALA A 276 5.91 -19.69 -5.17
CA ALA A 276 5.68 -20.23 -6.51
C ALA A 276 4.52 -19.53 -7.23
N LEU A 277 3.43 -19.23 -6.53
CA LEU A 277 2.31 -18.49 -7.09
C LEU A 277 2.70 -17.04 -7.45
N ILE A 278 3.55 -16.39 -6.66
CA ILE A 278 4.10 -15.07 -7.03
C ILE A 278 4.95 -15.18 -8.30
N ALA A 279 5.79 -16.20 -8.40
CA ALA A 279 6.60 -16.42 -9.59
C ALA A 279 5.74 -16.72 -10.82
N ASP A 280 4.72 -17.61 -10.70
CA ASP A 280 3.74 -17.88 -11.75
C ASP A 280 3.08 -16.61 -12.28
N TYR A 281 2.60 -15.73 -11.40
CA TYR A 281 2.05 -14.44 -11.79
C TYR A 281 3.04 -13.62 -12.63
N LEU A 282 4.30 -13.51 -12.17
CA LEU A 282 5.34 -12.75 -12.87
C LEU A 282 5.74 -13.36 -14.21
N MET A 283 5.53 -14.68 -14.41
CA MET A 283 5.80 -15.34 -15.70
C MET A 283 4.67 -15.19 -16.71
N ARG A 284 3.42 -15.00 -16.26
CA ARG A 284 2.24 -15.02 -17.12
C ARG A 284 1.63 -13.64 -17.40
N ILE A 285 1.88 -12.64 -16.54
CA ILE A 285 1.25 -11.34 -16.70
C ILE A 285 1.54 -10.75 -18.08
N SER A 286 0.50 -10.50 -18.86
CA SER A 286 0.58 -9.83 -20.14
C SER A 286 -0.40 -8.67 -20.16
N ILE A 287 0.12 -7.47 -20.32
CA ILE A 287 -0.66 -6.27 -20.59
C ILE A 287 -0.16 -5.77 -21.93
N ASP A 288 -1.01 -5.90 -22.94
CA ASP A 288 -0.79 -5.38 -24.28
C ASP A 288 -0.96 -3.86 -24.34
#